data_0c4f9a845945500b0818a318ee6985ba
#
_entry.id   0c4f9a845945500b0818a318ee6985ba
#
_cell.length_a   1.000
_cell.length_b   1.000
_cell.length_c   1.000
_cell.angle_alpha   90.00
_cell.angle_beta   90.00
_cell.angle_gamma   90.00
#
_symmetry.space_group_name_H-M   'P 1'
#
loop_
_entity.id
_entity.type
_entity.pdbx_description
1 polymer ?
#
loop_
_entity_poly.entity_id
_entity_poly.type
_entity_poly.pdbx_seq_one_letter_code
_entity_poly.pdbx_strand_id
1 'polypeptide(L)'
;MPKNEMPSGALTLLILRVLNSGPLHGYAIAQRIHSLSSEVLQVEEGALYPTLQKILLKGWSTAEWGISETNRKVRFYRLTPAGRKQLASEVSDYQRVHEAIQAILRTA
;
A
#
# COMPACT_ATOMS: atom_id res chain seq x y z
N MET A 1 -12.11 2.95 21.20
CA MET A 1 -11.63 3.85 20.17
C MET A 1 -11.85 3.25 18.79
N PRO A 2 -12.61 3.87 17.94
CA PRO A 2 -12.81 3.35 16.62
C PRO A 2 -11.50 3.39 15.82
N LYS A 3 -11.29 2.39 15.00
CA LYS A 3 -10.14 2.37 14.10
C LYS A 3 -10.38 3.34 12.96
N ASN A 4 -9.31 3.98 12.51
CA ASN A 4 -9.36 4.75 11.28
C ASN A 4 -9.31 3.77 10.12
N GLU A 5 -10.40 3.72 9.38
CA GLU A 5 -10.48 2.82 8.24
C GLU A 5 -9.72 3.39 7.04
N MET A 6 -9.11 2.49 6.29
CA MET A 6 -8.44 2.85 5.06
C MET A 6 -9.47 3.34 4.04
N PRO A 7 -9.30 4.54 3.45
CA PRO A 7 -10.19 4.98 2.39
C PRO A 7 -10.23 3.97 1.24
N SER A 8 -11.39 3.83 0.61
CA SER A 8 -11.56 2.92 -0.51
C SER A 8 -10.56 3.22 -1.61
N GLY A 9 -9.85 2.19 -2.06
CA GLY A 9 -8.85 2.32 -3.11
C GLY A 9 -7.48 2.80 -2.66
N ALA A 10 -7.34 3.29 -1.42
CA ALA A 10 -6.06 3.81 -0.95
C ALA A 10 -5.04 2.71 -0.67
N LEU A 11 -5.48 1.52 -0.31
CA LEU A 11 -4.56 0.46 0.09
C LEU A 11 -3.62 0.04 -1.05
N THR A 12 -4.13 -0.07 -2.26
CA THR A 12 -3.28 -0.39 -3.42
C THR A 12 -2.19 0.65 -3.60
N LEU A 13 -2.55 1.93 -3.56
CA LEU A 13 -1.62 3.04 -3.66
C LEU A 13 -0.53 2.95 -2.60
N LEU A 14 -0.93 2.71 -1.35
CA LEU A 14 0.01 2.69 -0.23
C LEU A 14 0.95 1.49 -0.28
N ILE A 15 0.46 0.32 -0.68
CA ILE A 15 1.31 -0.86 -0.86
C ILE A 15 2.34 -0.61 -1.96
N LEU A 16 1.91 -0.09 -3.11
CA LEU A 16 2.82 0.21 -4.19
C LEU A 16 3.90 1.21 -3.74
N ARG A 17 3.49 2.21 -2.96
CA ARG A 17 4.42 3.22 -2.47
C ARG A 17 5.50 2.65 -1.55
N VAL A 18 5.10 1.83 -0.57
CA VAL A 18 6.09 1.27 0.35
C VAL A 18 7.00 0.25 -0.34
N LEU A 19 6.49 -0.48 -1.34
CA LEU A 19 7.32 -1.40 -2.12
C LEU A 19 8.32 -0.67 -3.02
N ASN A 20 8.08 0.61 -3.30
CA ASN A 20 9.01 1.38 -4.13
C ASN A 20 10.37 1.56 -3.46
N SER A 21 10.46 1.42 -2.15
CA SER A 21 11.72 1.54 -1.42
C SER A 21 12.49 0.22 -1.33
N GLY A 22 11.90 -0.88 -1.77
CA GLY A 22 12.55 -2.19 -1.78
C GLY A 22 11.58 -3.31 -1.44
N PRO A 23 12.02 -4.57 -1.55
CA PRO A 23 11.16 -5.72 -1.27
C PRO A 23 10.75 -5.78 0.20
N LEU A 24 9.50 -6.16 0.44
CA LEU A 24 8.95 -6.33 1.79
C LEU A 24 8.00 -7.51 1.80
N HIS A 25 7.91 -8.21 2.93
CA HIS A 25 6.88 -9.21 3.14
C HIS A 25 5.61 -8.54 3.71
N GLY A 26 4.48 -9.28 3.70
CA GLY A 26 3.18 -8.68 4.02
C GLY A 26 3.11 -7.97 5.36
N TYR A 27 3.62 -8.62 6.41
CA TYR A 27 3.62 -8.01 7.74
C TYR A 27 4.41 -6.69 7.77
N ALA A 28 5.57 -6.68 7.12
CA ALA A 28 6.40 -5.48 7.06
C ALA A 28 5.72 -4.36 6.26
N ILE A 29 5.00 -4.70 5.21
CA ILE A 29 4.22 -3.72 4.43
C ILE A 29 3.20 -3.05 5.35
N ALA A 30 2.42 -3.83 6.08
CA ALA A 30 1.39 -3.31 6.98
C ALA A 30 1.99 -2.44 8.08
N GLN A 31 3.10 -2.88 8.68
CA GLN A 31 3.79 -2.10 9.71
C GLN A 31 4.34 -0.79 9.17
N ARG A 32 4.88 -0.82 7.95
CA ARG A 32 5.43 0.37 7.33
C ARG A 32 4.36 1.44 7.10
N ILE A 33 3.20 1.01 6.59
CA ILE A 33 2.07 1.91 6.37
C ILE A 33 1.62 2.52 7.70
N HIS A 34 1.50 1.70 8.74
CA HIS A 34 1.09 2.16 10.07
C HIS A 34 2.08 3.18 10.62
N SER A 35 3.37 2.85 10.58
CA SER A 35 4.44 3.70 11.11
C SER A 35 4.56 5.02 10.34
N LEU A 36 4.56 4.98 9.02
CA LEU A 36 4.71 6.18 8.19
C LEU A 36 3.52 7.12 8.29
N SER A 37 2.35 6.61 8.65
CA SER A 37 1.15 7.43 8.84
C SER A 37 1.01 7.92 10.30
N SER A 38 2.06 7.85 11.09
CA SER A 38 2.04 8.19 12.52
C SER A 38 0.96 7.41 13.26
N GLU A 39 0.83 6.13 12.95
CA GLU A 39 -0.10 5.17 13.56
C GLU A 39 -1.57 5.46 13.26
N VAL A 40 -1.85 6.34 12.30
CA VAL A 40 -3.24 6.67 11.94
C VAL A 40 -3.88 5.56 11.12
N LEU A 41 -3.15 5.03 10.12
CA LEU A 41 -3.70 4.03 9.22
C LEU A 41 -3.34 2.63 9.68
N GLN A 42 -4.34 1.77 9.80
CA GLN A 42 -4.14 0.35 10.12
C GLN A 42 -4.56 -0.50 8.94
N VAL A 43 -3.74 -1.51 8.63
CA VAL A 43 -4.01 -2.43 7.53
C VAL A 43 -4.45 -3.76 8.12
N GLU A 44 -5.70 -4.12 7.87
CA GLU A 44 -6.25 -5.41 8.32
C GLU A 44 -5.78 -6.52 7.39
N GLU A 45 -5.48 -7.68 7.96
CA GLU A 45 -5.06 -8.85 7.16
C GLU A 45 -6.10 -9.23 6.12
N GLY A 46 -7.38 -9.08 6.47
CA GLY A 46 -8.49 -9.39 5.55
C GLY A 46 -8.50 -8.52 4.30
N ALA A 47 -7.88 -7.35 4.34
CA ALA A 47 -7.75 -6.46 3.18
C ALA A 47 -6.37 -6.58 2.54
N LEU A 48 -5.34 -6.80 3.35
CA LEU A 48 -3.96 -6.81 2.89
C LEU A 48 -3.70 -7.91 1.85
N TYR A 49 -3.99 -9.17 2.20
CA TYR A 49 -3.61 -10.28 1.33
C TYR A 49 -4.43 -10.34 0.04
N PRO A 50 -5.73 -10.07 0.03
CA PRO A 50 -6.45 -9.95 -1.23
C PRO A 50 -5.92 -8.81 -2.12
N THR A 51 -5.50 -7.69 -1.54
CA THR A 51 -4.94 -6.58 -2.31
C THR A 51 -3.57 -6.94 -2.88
N LEU A 52 -2.73 -7.61 -2.09
CA LEU A 52 -1.43 -8.12 -2.58
C LEU A 52 -1.63 -9.11 -3.73
N GLN A 53 -2.63 -9.97 -3.63
CA GLN A 53 -2.95 -10.92 -4.69
C GLN A 53 -3.36 -10.19 -5.97
N LYS A 54 -4.19 -9.16 -5.84
CA LYS A 54 -4.59 -8.33 -6.99
C LYS A 54 -3.37 -7.68 -7.64
N ILE A 55 -2.50 -7.08 -6.83
CA ILE A 55 -1.28 -6.43 -7.32
C ILE A 55 -0.40 -7.41 -8.08
N LEU A 56 -0.26 -8.63 -7.52
CA LEU A 56 0.51 -9.69 -8.14
C LEU A 56 -0.08 -10.12 -9.49
N LEU A 57 -1.41 -10.33 -9.53
CA LEU A 57 -2.09 -10.73 -10.75
C LEU A 57 -2.03 -9.67 -11.85
N LYS A 58 -1.97 -8.40 -11.46
CA LYS A 58 -1.83 -7.29 -12.42
C LYS A 58 -0.39 -7.15 -12.93
N GLY A 59 0.55 -7.88 -12.37
CA GLY A 59 1.95 -7.78 -12.78
C GLY A 59 2.66 -6.55 -12.21
N TRP A 60 2.09 -5.91 -11.19
CA TRP A 60 2.68 -4.73 -10.56
C TRP A 60 3.72 -5.10 -9.52
N SER A 61 3.71 -6.33 -9.07
CA SER A 61 4.78 -6.88 -8.24
C SER A 61 5.08 -8.32 -8.63
N THR A 62 6.26 -8.79 -8.23
CA THR A 62 6.60 -10.21 -8.17
C THR A 62 6.64 -10.62 -6.72
N ALA A 63 6.66 -11.92 -6.47
CA ALA A 63 6.75 -12.46 -5.13
C ALA A 63 7.66 -13.68 -5.11
N GLU A 64 8.48 -13.79 -4.08
CA GLU A 64 9.33 -14.97 -3.90
C GLU A 64 9.48 -15.29 -2.43
N TRP A 65 9.69 -16.56 -2.13
CA TRP A 65 9.87 -17.02 -0.77
C TRP A 65 11.24 -16.63 -0.24
N GLY A 66 11.30 -16.29 1.03
CA GLY A 66 12.53 -15.97 1.71
C GLY A 66 12.35 -16.12 3.22
N ILE A 67 13.36 -15.70 3.96
CA ILE A 67 13.38 -15.80 5.42
C ILE A 67 13.36 -14.38 5.99
N SER A 68 12.42 -14.12 6.88
CA SER A 68 12.30 -12.82 7.54
C SER A 68 13.35 -12.65 8.64
N GLU A 69 13.43 -11.43 9.18
CA GLU A 69 14.34 -11.11 10.29
C GLU A 69 14.07 -11.97 11.53
N THR A 70 12.83 -12.45 11.70
CA THR A 70 12.46 -13.32 12.80
C THR A 70 12.57 -14.79 12.45
N ASN A 71 13.32 -15.11 11.41
CA ASN A 71 13.61 -16.47 10.97
C ASN A 71 12.34 -17.24 10.54
N ARG A 72 11.38 -16.55 9.94
CA ARG A 72 10.15 -17.16 9.43
C ARG A 72 10.18 -17.21 7.91
N LYS A 73 9.59 -18.27 7.35
CA LYS A 73 9.41 -18.37 5.90
C LYS A 73 8.27 -17.45 5.48
N VAL A 74 8.58 -16.46 4.64
CA VAL A 74 7.62 -15.45 4.18
C VAL A 74 7.79 -15.23 2.69
N ARG A 75 6.76 -14.63 2.07
CA ARG A 75 6.86 -14.16 0.69
C ARG A 75 7.25 -12.70 0.69
N PHE A 76 8.32 -12.38 -0.05
CA PHE A 76 8.72 -11.00 -0.28
C PHE A 76 8.12 -10.53 -1.59
N TYR A 77 7.54 -9.35 -1.57
CA TYR A 77 6.95 -8.71 -2.74
C TYR A 77 7.90 -7.62 -3.22
N ARG A 78 8.09 -7.57 -4.52
CA ARG A 78 9.00 -6.60 -5.15
C ARG A 78 8.24 -5.86 -6.24
N LEU A 79 8.35 -4.54 -6.26
CA LEU A 79 7.71 -3.72 -7.27
C LEU A 79 8.35 -3.96 -8.64
N THR A 80 7.53 -4.09 -9.67
CA THR A 80 7.99 -4.22 -11.06
C THR A 80 8.04 -2.84 -11.72
N PRO A 81 8.67 -2.73 -12.90
CA PRO A 81 8.56 -1.48 -13.68
C PRO A 81 7.11 -1.09 -13.98
N ALA A 82 6.25 -2.08 -14.28
CA ALA A 82 4.82 -1.82 -14.46
C ALA A 82 4.19 -1.31 -13.18
N GLY A 83 4.60 -1.85 -12.03
CA GLY A 83 4.13 -1.38 -10.72
C GLY A 83 4.56 0.05 -10.42
N ARG A 84 5.78 0.43 -10.78
CA ARG A 84 6.23 1.81 -10.63
C ARG A 84 5.41 2.79 -11.47
N LYS A 85 5.09 2.38 -12.70
CA LYS A 85 4.24 3.18 -13.58
C LYS A 85 2.84 3.32 -13.00
N GLN A 86 2.30 2.22 -12.47
CA GLN A 86 0.99 2.23 -11.83
C GLN A 86 0.99 3.13 -10.58
N LEU A 87 2.06 3.09 -9.79
CA LEU A 87 2.21 3.94 -8.62
C LEU A 87 2.10 5.43 -9.02
N ALA A 88 2.80 5.83 -10.07
CA ALA A 88 2.75 7.22 -10.52
C ALA A 88 1.33 7.63 -10.92
N SER A 89 0.62 6.75 -11.60
CA SER A 89 -0.78 6.99 -11.99
C SER A 89 -1.69 7.11 -10.77
N GLU A 90 -1.53 6.21 -9.79
CA GLU A 90 -2.35 6.22 -8.57
C GLU A 90 -2.10 7.47 -7.74
N VAL A 91 -0.84 7.91 -7.63
CA VAL A 91 -0.50 9.13 -6.91
C VAL A 91 -1.15 10.35 -7.57
N SER A 92 -1.05 10.44 -8.90
CA SER A 92 -1.64 11.54 -9.65
C SER A 92 -3.16 11.60 -9.47
N ASP A 93 -3.83 10.46 -9.58
CA ASP A 93 -5.28 10.38 -9.40
C ASP A 93 -5.68 10.77 -7.97
N TYR A 94 -4.95 10.25 -6.99
CA TYR A 94 -5.23 10.56 -5.59
C TYR A 94 -5.10 12.06 -5.31
N GLN A 95 -4.02 12.68 -5.78
CA GLN A 95 -3.77 14.10 -5.56
C GLN A 95 -4.85 14.97 -6.19
N ARG A 96 -5.29 14.62 -7.40
CA ARG A 96 -6.35 15.34 -8.08
C ARG A 96 -7.66 15.30 -7.29
N VAL A 97 -8.05 14.11 -6.81
CA VAL A 97 -9.27 13.94 -6.02
C VAL A 97 -9.13 14.65 -4.68
N HIS A 98 -7.98 14.51 -4.03
CA HIS A 98 -7.71 15.16 -2.74
C HIS A 98 -7.83 16.68 -2.86
N GLU A 99 -7.25 17.28 -3.88
CA GLU A 99 -7.35 18.72 -4.10
C GLU A 99 -8.77 19.17 -4.36
N ALA A 100 -9.54 18.39 -5.11
CA ALA A 100 -10.95 18.69 -5.35
C ALA A 100 -11.76 18.68 -4.06
N ILE A 101 -11.52 17.69 -3.20
CA ILE A 101 -12.17 17.60 -1.89
C ILE A 101 -11.77 18.78 -1.01
N GLN A 102 -10.49 19.12 -0.97
CA GLN A 102 -10.00 20.26 -0.20
C GLN A 102 -10.63 21.57 -0.64
N ALA A 103 -10.81 21.75 -1.96
CA ALA A 103 -11.47 22.92 -2.49
C ALA A 103 -12.89 23.08 -1.96
N ILE A 104 -13.63 21.96 -1.90
CA ILE A 104 -14.99 21.94 -1.34
C ILE A 104 -14.98 22.27 0.14
N LEU A 105 -14.07 21.65 0.89
CA LEU A 105 -13.99 21.84 2.34
C LEU A 105 -13.60 23.28 2.72
N ARG A 106 -12.95 24.01 1.83
CA ARG A 106 -12.58 25.41 2.08
C ARG A 106 -13.72 26.39 1.83
N THR A 107 -14.85 25.95 1.26
CA THR A 107 -15.99 26.85 1.04
C THR A 107 -16.72 27.10 2.37
N ALA A 108 -17.31 28.27 2.49
CA ALA A 108 -18.02 28.66 3.71
C ALA A 108 -19.33 27.87 3.87
#